data_3d8371e672ec14a7c6c399cddc1e2d56
#
_entry.id   3d8371e672ec14a7c6c399cddc1e2d56
#
_cell.length_a   1.000
_cell.length_b   1.000
_cell.length_c   1.000
_cell.angle_alpha   90.00
_cell.angle_beta   90.00
_cell.angle_gamma   90.00
#
_symmetry.space_group_name_H-M   'P 1'
#
loop_
_entity.id
_entity.type
_entity.pdbx_description
1 polymer ?
#
loop_
_entity_poly.entity_id
_entity_poly.type
_entity_poly.pdbx_seq_one_letter_code
_entity_poly.pdbx_strand_id
1 'polypeptide(L)'
;MSDAQFLADFYKKIPHKPYCTDDLGYSFINPKQIAIKKRYLQHNPPCKVVYLVFDLDRNDGVMAWFDAGLPKPTWTSQNPENGHAHIGYELKAPVSTTTASKQKIIDYLAVIEAAMARKMGADSGYSGLLTKN
;
A
#
# COMPACT_ATOMS: atom_id res chain seq x y z
N MET A 1 -8.73 -10.97 -12.38
CA MET A 1 -9.39 -9.67 -12.08
C MET A 1 -8.93 -8.65 -13.09
N SER A 2 -9.86 -7.92 -13.73
CA SER A 2 -9.51 -6.83 -14.63
C SER A 2 -9.05 -5.60 -13.85
N ASP A 3 -8.34 -4.68 -14.51
CA ASP A 3 -7.92 -3.43 -13.89
C ASP A 3 -9.11 -2.59 -13.43
N ALA A 4 -10.18 -2.53 -14.24
CA ALA A 4 -11.39 -1.82 -13.88
C ALA A 4 -12.06 -2.41 -12.63
N GLN A 5 -12.09 -3.72 -12.51
CA GLN A 5 -12.64 -4.42 -11.35
C GLN A 5 -11.80 -4.15 -10.10
N PHE A 6 -10.48 -4.20 -10.24
CA PHE A 6 -9.56 -3.87 -9.15
C PHE A 6 -9.76 -2.43 -8.67
N LEU A 7 -9.83 -1.47 -9.59
CA LEU A 7 -10.00 -0.05 -9.24
C LEU A 7 -11.33 0.19 -8.51
N ALA A 8 -12.41 -0.45 -8.95
CA ALA A 8 -13.70 -0.36 -8.27
C ALA A 8 -13.64 -0.92 -6.85
N ASP A 9 -12.99 -2.05 -6.67
CA ASP A 9 -12.81 -2.69 -5.36
C ASP A 9 -11.91 -1.85 -4.44
N PHE A 10 -10.81 -1.36 -4.96
CA PHE A 10 -9.90 -0.47 -4.25
C PHE A 10 -10.61 0.80 -3.77
N TYR A 11 -11.40 1.43 -4.64
CA TYR A 11 -12.17 2.62 -4.30
C TYR A 11 -13.14 2.37 -3.14
N LYS A 12 -13.75 1.19 -3.08
CA LYS A 12 -14.65 0.84 -1.97
C LYS A 12 -13.91 0.69 -0.64
N LYS A 13 -12.67 0.21 -0.68
CA LYS A 13 -11.91 -0.17 0.51
C LYS A 13 -11.11 0.97 1.12
N ILE A 14 -10.77 2.01 0.36
CA ILE A 14 -10.06 3.17 0.89
C ILE A 14 -10.94 3.98 1.83
N PRO A 15 -10.35 4.82 2.74
CA PRO A 15 -11.13 5.67 3.63
C PRO A 15 -12.08 6.61 2.88
N HIS A 16 -13.17 7.02 3.51
CA HIS A 16 -14.11 7.99 2.93
C HIS A 16 -13.47 9.37 2.75
N LYS A 17 -12.57 9.77 3.65
CA LYS A 17 -11.82 11.03 3.62
C LYS A 17 -10.35 10.74 3.82
N PRO A 18 -9.66 10.18 2.83
CA PRO A 18 -8.26 9.80 2.97
C PRO A 18 -7.33 11.02 2.95
N TYR A 19 -6.17 10.88 3.57
CA TYR A 19 -5.06 11.76 3.27
C TYR A 19 -4.65 11.57 1.82
N CYS A 20 -4.32 12.67 1.14
CA CYS A 20 -3.89 12.64 -0.25
C CYS A 20 -3.04 13.88 -0.56
N THR A 21 -2.23 13.79 -1.61
CA THR A 21 -1.41 14.91 -2.06
C THR A 21 -0.84 14.66 -3.45
N ASP A 22 -0.49 15.74 -4.15
CA ASP A 22 0.37 15.69 -5.34
C ASP A 22 1.84 15.97 -4.98
N ASP A 23 2.10 16.45 -3.76
CA ASP A 23 3.44 16.79 -3.26
C ASP A 23 3.60 16.24 -1.83
N LEU A 24 4.55 15.33 -1.65
CA LEU A 24 4.81 14.67 -0.36
C LEU A 24 5.31 15.61 0.75
N GLY A 25 5.62 16.87 0.44
CA GLY A 25 5.99 17.86 1.45
C GLY A 25 4.84 18.21 2.39
N TYR A 26 3.60 18.01 1.98
CA TYR A 26 2.39 18.24 2.77
C TYR A 26 1.25 17.37 2.25
N SER A 27 0.25 17.14 3.09
CA SER A 27 -0.92 16.34 2.73
C SER A 27 -2.22 17.03 3.15
N PHE A 28 -3.29 16.67 2.47
CA PHE A 28 -4.63 17.19 2.69
C PHE A 28 -5.59 16.05 2.96
N ILE A 29 -6.73 16.36 3.58
CA ILE A 29 -7.84 15.43 3.72
C ILE A 29 -8.92 15.90 2.75
N ASN A 30 -9.33 15.00 1.85
CA ASN A 30 -10.39 15.25 0.87
C ASN A 30 -11.37 14.08 0.82
N PRO A 31 -12.62 14.29 0.37
CA PRO A 31 -13.50 13.17 0.02
C PRO A 31 -12.80 12.26 -1.01
N LYS A 32 -13.07 10.97 -0.94
CA LYS A 32 -12.38 10.01 -1.81
C LYS A 32 -12.57 10.26 -3.30
N GLN A 33 -13.66 10.88 -3.71
CA GLN A 33 -13.91 11.25 -5.10
C GLN A 33 -12.86 12.24 -5.65
N ILE A 34 -12.33 13.10 -4.77
CA ILE A 34 -11.27 14.05 -5.09
C ILE A 34 -9.90 13.39 -4.87
N ALA A 35 -9.75 12.72 -3.73
CA ALA A 35 -8.49 12.11 -3.32
C ALA A 35 -7.96 11.09 -4.33
N ILE A 36 -8.84 10.31 -4.97
CA ILE A 36 -8.47 9.29 -5.94
C ILE A 36 -7.76 9.87 -7.18
N LYS A 37 -7.88 11.16 -7.42
CA LYS A 37 -7.23 11.85 -8.54
C LYS A 37 -5.84 12.37 -8.20
N LYS A 38 -5.43 12.28 -6.94
CA LYS A 38 -4.12 12.75 -6.48
C LYS A 38 -3.04 11.70 -6.74
N ARG A 39 -1.79 12.15 -6.80
CA ARG A 39 -0.64 11.27 -7.06
C ARG A 39 -0.36 10.29 -5.90
N TYR A 40 -0.69 10.68 -4.69
CA TYR A 40 -0.48 9.90 -3.48
C TYR A 40 -1.76 9.86 -2.67
N LEU A 41 -2.07 8.71 -2.11
CA LEU A 41 -3.35 8.43 -1.50
C LEU A 41 -3.19 7.48 -0.32
N GLN A 42 -3.89 7.76 0.78
CA GLN A 42 -4.00 6.84 1.90
C GLN A 42 -4.80 5.61 1.49
N HIS A 43 -4.19 4.43 1.58
CA HIS A 43 -4.79 3.18 1.11
C HIS A 43 -5.48 2.38 2.21
N ASN A 44 -5.05 2.50 3.48
CA ASN A 44 -5.67 1.79 4.59
C ASN A 44 -6.55 2.70 5.43
N PRO A 45 -7.73 2.23 5.86
CA PRO A 45 -8.53 2.93 6.88
C PRO A 45 -7.74 3.09 8.20
N PRO A 46 -8.09 4.08 9.06
CA PRO A 46 -7.32 4.35 10.28
C PRO A 46 -7.26 3.21 11.28
N CYS A 47 -8.27 2.32 11.29
CA CYS A 47 -8.41 1.30 12.34
C CYS A 47 -8.19 -0.13 11.85
N LYS A 48 -7.71 -0.32 10.61
CA LYS A 48 -7.41 -1.65 10.07
C LYS A 48 -6.44 -1.61 8.92
N VAL A 49 -5.72 -2.71 8.73
CA VAL A 49 -4.83 -2.94 7.59
C VAL A 49 -5.57 -3.81 6.58
N VAL A 50 -5.82 -3.27 5.41
CA VAL A 50 -6.40 -3.98 4.25
C VAL A 50 -5.28 -4.41 3.30
N TYR A 51 -4.28 -3.55 3.11
CA TYR A 51 -3.17 -3.76 2.19
C TYR A 51 -1.83 -3.65 2.92
N LEU A 52 -0.89 -4.54 2.57
CA LEU A 52 0.53 -4.33 2.80
C LEU A 52 1.13 -3.67 1.56
N VAL A 53 1.77 -2.53 1.72
CA VAL A 53 2.36 -1.78 0.61
C VAL A 53 3.85 -1.60 0.87
N PHE A 54 4.66 -1.88 -0.15
CA PHE A 54 6.12 -1.81 -0.09
C PHE A 54 6.63 -0.78 -1.09
N ASP A 55 7.60 0.02 -0.67
CA ASP A 55 8.23 1.05 -1.51
C ASP A 55 9.57 0.53 -2.04
N LEU A 56 9.69 0.43 -3.35
CA LEU A 56 10.87 -0.07 -4.06
C LEU A 56 11.55 1.08 -4.81
N ASP A 57 12.63 1.61 -4.24
CA ASP A 57 13.39 2.75 -4.79
C ASP A 57 14.49 2.29 -5.75
N ARG A 58 14.09 1.56 -6.79
CA ARG A 58 15.00 1.12 -7.87
C ARG A 58 14.26 1.02 -9.19
N ASN A 59 15.02 1.06 -10.31
CA ASN A 59 14.42 1.14 -11.67
C ASN A 59 13.61 -0.09 -12.07
N ASP A 60 13.82 -1.23 -11.46
CA ASP A 60 13.06 -2.46 -11.71
C ASP A 60 12.15 -2.81 -10.52
N GLY A 61 11.73 -1.82 -9.76
CA GLY A 61 10.96 -2.01 -8.52
C GLY A 61 9.73 -2.86 -8.71
N VAL A 62 9.05 -2.74 -9.85
CA VAL A 62 7.83 -3.48 -10.17
C VAL A 62 8.06 -5.01 -10.24
N MET A 63 9.30 -5.47 -10.45
CA MET A 63 9.66 -6.88 -10.54
C MET A 63 10.30 -7.44 -9.26
N ALA A 64 10.47 -6.61 -8.23
CA ALA A 64 11.15 -7.03 -6.99
C ALA A 64 10.54 -8.27 -6.33
N TRP A 65 9.20 -8.38 -6.37
CA TRP A 65 8.49 -9.54 -5.82
C TRP A 65 8.85 -10.85 -6.55
N PHE A 66 8.96 -10.78 -7.87
CA PHE A 66 9.30 -11.95 -8.69
C PHE A 66 10.73 -12.43 -8.38
N ASP A 67 11.68 -11.52 -8.36
CA ASP A 67 13.08 -11.82 -8.05
C ASP A 67 13.25 -12.37 -6.63
N ALA A 68 12.42 -11.91 -5.70
CA ALA A 68 12.42 -12.38 -4.31
C ALA A 68 11.70 -13.72 -4.10
N GLY A 69 11.02 -14.24 -5.12
CA GLY A 69 10.24 -15.46 -5.00
C GLY A 69 8.95 -15.30 -4.19
N LEU A 70 8.41 -14.10 -4.13
CA LEU A 70 7.16 -13.81 -3.42
C LEU A 70 5.95 -14.04 -4.33
N PRO A 71 4.75 -14.20 -3.76
CA PRO A 71 3.52 -14.30 -4.55
C PRO A 71 3.29 -13.05 -5.39
N LYS A 72 2.53 -13.19 -6.48
CA LYS A 72 2.14 -12.05 -7.31
C LYS A 72 1.35 -11.04 -6.46
N PRO A 73 1.71 -9.75 -6.50
CA PRO A 73 0.99 -8.72 -5.77
C PRO A 73 -0.41 -8.50 -6.34
N THR A 74 -1.28 -7.92 -5.53
CA THR A 74 -2.62 -7.53 -5.95
C THR A 74 -2.54 -6.38 -6.96
N TRP A 75 -1.60 -5.45 -6.74
CA TRP A 75 -1.38 -4.31 -7.62
C TRP A 75 0.06 -3.79 -7.53
N THR A 76 0.45 -3.08 -8.56
CA THR A 76 1.71 -2.32 -8.60
C THR A 76 1.43 -0.93 -9.14
N SER A 77 2.15 0.07 -8.64
CA SER A 77 2.12 1.43 -9.14
C SER A 77 3.55 1.89 -9.40
N GLN A 78 3.86 2.20 -10.64
CA GLN A 78 5.22 2.52 -11.07
C GLN A 78 5.34 3.97 -11.50
N ASN A 79 6.42 4.63 -11.10
CA ASN A 79 6.81 5.91 -11.66
C ASN A 79 7.51 5.64 -13.00
N PRO A 80 6.94 6.06 -14.15
CA PRO A 80 7.53 5.76 -15.46
C PRO A 80 8.86 6.47 -15.71
N GLU A 81 9.16 7.53 -14.96
CA GLU A 81 10.42 8.30 -15.14
C GLU A 81 11.64 7.58 -14.59
N ASN A 82 11.50 6.85 -13.47
CA ASN A 82 12.64 6.22 -12.79
C ASN A 82 12.46 4.74 -12.47
N GLY A 83 11.27 4.17 -12.74
CA GLY A 83 10.97 2.76 -12.45
C GLY A 83 10.74 2.44 -10.97
N HIS A 84 10.82 3.41 -10.08
CA HIS A 84 10.48 3.19 -8.67
C HIS A 84 9.01 2.80 -8.56
N ALA A 85 8.68 1.90 -7.64
CA ALA A 85 7.35 1.34 -7.58
C ALA A 85 6.85 1.16 -6.15
N HIS A 86 5.53 1.20 -5.99
CA HIS A 86 4.86 0.60 -4.85
C HIS A 86 4.28 -0.74 -5.28
N ILE A 87 4.41 -1.73 -4.41
CA ILE A 87 3.83 -3.06 -4.57
C ILE A 87 2.83 -3.29 -3.44
N GLY A 88 1.60 -3.60 -3.79
CA GLY A 88 0.51 -3.79 -2.82
C GLY A 88 -0.03 -5.20 -2.79
N TYR A 89 -0.19 -5.73 -1.58
CA TYR A 89 -0.81 -7.03 -1.32
C TYR A 89 -2.07 -6.82 -0.50
N GLU A 90 -3.22 -7.24 -1.02
CA GLU A 90 -4.45 -7.25 -0.25
C GLU A 90 -4.45 -8.45 0.69
N LEU A 91 -4.75 -8.22 1.95
CA LEU A 91 -4.93 -9.29 2.92
C LEU A 91 -6.26 -10.01 2.65
N LYS A 92 -6.26 -11.33 2.78
CA LYS A 92 -7.48 -12.15 2.62
C LYS A 92 -8.57 -11.70 3.59
N ALA A 93 -8.18 -11.30 4.80
CA ALA A 93 -9.05 -10.67 5.79
C ALA A 93 -8.33 -9.46 6.38
N PRO A 94 -8.99 -8.28 6.46
CA PRO A 94 -8.39 -7.11 7.08
C PRO A 94 -7.99 -7.38 8.54
N VAL A 95 -6.89 -6.76 8.98
CA VAL A 95 -6.39 -6.87 10.35
C VAL A 95 -6.75 -5.60 11.13
N SER A 96 -7.55 -5.73 12.18
CA SER A 96 -7.91 -4.62 13.06
C SER A 96 -6.69 -4.14 13.85
N THR A 97 -6.53 -2.82 13.97
CA THR A 97 -5.44 -2.18 14.71
C THR A 97 -5.96 -1.32 15.87
N THR A 98 -7.21 -1.50 16.29
CA THR A 98 -7.78 -0.79 17.44
C THR A 98 -7.22 -1.37 18.76
N THR A 99 -7.43 -0.65 19.88
CA THR A 99 -7.03 -1.10 21.20
C THR A 99 -7.73 -2.40 21.65
N ALA A 100 -8.90 -2.69 21.07
CA ALA A 100 -9.64 -3.94 21.32
C ALA A 100 -9.13 -5.12 20.48
N SER A 101 -8.14 -4.89 19.59
CA SER A 101 -7.62 -5.90 18.67
C SER A 101 -6.70 -6.87 19.39
N LYS A 102 -6.56 -8.07 18.81
CA LYS A 102 -5.64 -9.10 19.32
C LYS A 102 -4.19 -8.72 18.93
N GLN A 103 -3.38 -8.35 19.92
CA GLN A 103 -2.00 -7.95 19.71
C GLN A 103 -1.17 -9.02 18.99
N LYS A 104 -1.44 -10.29 19.28
CA LYS A 104 -0.73 -11.42 18.65
C LYS A 104 -0.88 -11.44 17.15
N ILE A 105 -2.06 -11.08 16.62
CA ILE A 105 -2.31 -11.01 15.17
C ILE A 105 -1.56 -9.82 14.57
N ILE A 106 -1.56 -8.69 15.25
CA ILE A 106 -0.83 -7.48 14.82
C ILE A 106 0.67 -7.77 14.75
N ASP A 107 1.22 -8.43 15.77
CA ASP A 107 2.64 -8.79 15.82
C ASP A 107 3.01 -9.77 14.70
N TYR A 108 2.17 -10.75 14.43
CA TYR A 108 2.37 -11.71 13.35
C TYR A 108 2.39 -11.01 11.98
N LEU A 109 1.45 -10.10 11.75
CA LEU A 109 1.42 -9.30 10.53
C LEU A 109 2.71 -8.47 10.36
N ALA A 110 3.17 -7.84 11.44
CA ALA A 110 4.40 -7.05 11.42
C ALA A 110 5.63 -7.89 11.06
N VAL A 111 5.71 -9.13 11.55
CA VAL A 111 6.80 -10.07 11.22
C VAL A 111 6.77 -10.44 9.73
N ILE A 112 5.58 -10.72 9.19
CA ILE A 112 5.41 -11.03 7.76
C ILE A 112 5.83 -9.85 6.90
N GLU A 113 5.35 -8.66 7.23
CA GLU A 113 5.68 -7.42 6.50
C GLU A 113 7.18 -7.16 6.48
N ALA A 114 7.83 -7.27 7.64
CA ALA A 114 9.28 -7.07 7.75
C ALA A 114 10.07 -8.10 6.93
N ALA A 115 9.65 -9.36 6.94
CA ALA A 115 10.28 -10.42 6.17
C ALA A 115 10.15 -10.21 4.66
N MET A 116 8.96 -9.82 4.20
CA MET A 116 8.73 -9.51 2.77
C MET A 116 9.54 -8.30 2.33
N ALA A 117 9.56 -7.24 3.14
CA ALA A 117 10.34 -6.03 2.86
C ALA A 117 11.83 -6.36 2.70
N ARG A 118 12.40 -7.17 3.59
CA ARG A 118 13.80 -7.59 3.50
C ARG A 118 14.07 -8.39 2.23
N LYS A 119 13.21 -9.32 1.89
CA LYS A 119 13.38 -10.14 0.69
C LYS A 119 13.39 -9.31 -0.59
N MET A 120 12.53 -8.31 -0.67
CA MET A 120 12.44 -7.43 -1.83
C MET A 120 13.48 -6.32 -1.85
N GLY A 121 14.12 -6.03 -0.72
CA GLY A 121 14.96 -4.84 -0.57
C GLY A 121 14.14 -3.56 -0.56
N ALA A 122 12.94 -3.59 0.02
CA ALA A 122 12.06 -2.43 0.11
C ALA A 122 12.62 -1.38 1.08
N ASP A 123 12.22 -0.12 0.89
CA ASP A 123 12.62 0.98 1.75
C ASP A 123 12.07 0.79 3.16
N SER A 124 12.96 0.66 4.14
CA SER A 124 12.60 0.50 5.55
C SER A 124 12.08 1.81 6.19
N GLY A 125 12.34 2.95 5.56
CA GLY A 125 11.85 4.25 6.02
C GLY A 125 10.43 4.59 5.57
N TYR A 126 9.83 3.76 4.72
CA TYR A 126 8.47 3.99 4.25
C TYR A 126 7.45 3.72 5.37
N SER A 127 6.62 4.73 5.67
CA SER A 127 5.65 4.66 6.77
C SER A 127 4.43 3.80 6.47
N GLY A 128 4.15 3.52 5.19
CA GLY A 128 2.95 2.79 4.78
C GLY A 128 1.66 3.62 4.83
N LEU A 129 1.75 4.94 5.03
CA LEU A 129 0.57 5.81 5.11
C LEU A 129 -0.02 6.12 3.73
N LEU A 130 0.81 6.53 2.77
CA LEU A 130 0.40 6.93 1.43
C LEU A 130 1.00 6.02 0.37
N THR A 131 0.23 5.71 -0.66
CA THR A 131 0.72 4.96 -1.81
C THR A 131 0.68 5.80 -3.08
N LYS A 132 1.55 5.49 -4.04
CA LYS A 132 1.48 6.02 -5.40
C LYS A 132 0.17 5.58 -6.04
N ASN A 133 -0.51 6.53 -6.68
CA ASN A 133 -1.79 6.27 -7.32
C ASN A 133 -1.64 6.28 -8.85
#